data_20258df1e874221e618294636b4e8fb4
#
_entry.id   20258df1e874221e618294636b4e8fb4
#
_cell.length_a   1.000
_cell.length_b   1.000
_cell.length_c   1.000
_cell.angle_alpha   90.00
_cell.angle_beta   90.00
_cell.angle_gamma   90.00
#
_symmetry.space_group_name_H-M   'P 1'
#
loop_
_entity.id
_entity.type
_entity.pdbx_description
1 polymer ?
#
loop_
_entity_poly.entity_id
_entity_poly.type
_entity_poly.pdbx_seq_one_letter_code
_entity_poly.pdbx_strand_id
1 'polypeptide(L)'
;MAYEGMIAETLSINGDNNELISAYSARPLGAGPFPGVVLIHHLPGWSEWYREATRRFAHHGYAAISHNLYHRSGEGNAEDVAAKVRAEGGVADAQVLGDTEGAVAWMRAQPWHNGKVGVIGSCSGGRQAFLYACNTNSIDAVIELWGGRVVQAEEDRPEKQPVQPLDFTKDLSCPMLGLFGNDDRAPSPEQVDLHEAELKKHNKDYEFHRYDGAGHGFFYYHRPMYCVEQALDGWEKVFAFFHKHLGK
;
A
#
# COMPACT_ATOMS: atom_id res chain seq x y z
N MET A 1 14.59 15.03 -11.58
CA MET A 1 13.96 16.24 -12.16
C MET A 1 12.86 16.69 -11.23
N ALA A 2 12.77 17.95 -10.88
CA ALA A 2 11.59 18.50 -10.23
C ALA A 2 10.53 18.78 -11.31
N TYR A 3 9.29 18.35 -11.10
CA TYR A 3 8.18 18.68 -11.98
C TYR A 3 7.51 19.95 -11.47
N GLU A 4 7.36 20.95 -12.33
CA GLU A 4 6.80 22.26 -11.95
C GLU A 4 5.28 22.24 -11.72
N GLY A 5 4.62 21.14 -12.06
CA GLY A 5 3.19 20.97 -11.86
C GLY A 5 2.73 19.53 -11.96
N MET A 6 1.51 19.30 -11.50
CA MET A 6 0.84 17.99 -11.56
C MET A 6 -0.64 18.14 -11.91
N ILE A 7 -1.22 17.05 -12.40
CA ILE A 7 -2.67 16.86 -12.45
C ILE A 7 -3.04 15.98 -11.26
N ALA A 8 -4.04 16.39 -10.51
CA ALA A 8 -4.54 15.61 -9.37
C ALA A 8 -6.07 15.72 -9.32
N GLU A 9 -6.76 14.58 -9.26
CA GLU A 9 -8.22 14.53 -9.35
C GLU A 9 -8.80 13.31 -8.63
N THR A 10 -10.07 13.43 -8.22
CA THR A 10 -10.89 12.29 -7.82
C THR A 10 -11.61 11.78 -9.07
N LEU A 11 -11.58 10.47 -9.27
CA LEU A 11 -12.19 9.80 -10.41
C LEU A 11 -12.82 8.47 -9.98
N SER A 12 -13.51 7.80 -10.87
CA SER A 12 -14.03 6.46 -10.65
C SER A 12 -13.27 5.44 -11.50
N ILE A 13 -12.99 4.29 -10.92
CA ILE A 13 -12.39 3.14 -11.58
C ILE A 13 -13.26 1.91 -11.40
N ASN A 14 -13.10 0.91 -12.24
CA ASN A 14 -13.70 -0.40 -12.01
C ASN A 14 -12.89 -1.11 -10.91
N GLY A 15 -13.55 -1.46 -9.81
CA GLY A 15 -13.03 -2.31 -8.75
C GLY A 15 -13.47 -3.75 -8.88
N ASP A 16 -13.55 -4.45 -7.75
CA ASP A 16 -14.04 -5.82 -7.67
C ASP A 16 -15.43 -5.95 -8.30
N ASN A 17 -15.67 -7.04 -9.02
CA ASN A 17 -16.90 -7.31 -9.77
C ASN A 17 -17.31 -6.22 -10.78
N ASN A 18 -16.36 -5.43 -11.30
CA ASN A 18 -16.61 -4.28 -12.18
C ASN A 18 -17.48 -3.18 -11.55
N GLU A 19 -17.60 -3.13 -10.25
CA GLU A 19 -18.28 -2.03 -9.58
C GLU A 19 -17.43 -0.76 -9.66
N LEU A 20 -18.08 0.37 -9.92
CA LEU A 20 -17.39 1.66 -9.91
C LEU A 20 -17.07 2.08 -8.46
N ILE A 21 -15.81 2.34 -8.19
CA ILE A 21 -15.32 2.82 -6.91
C ILE A 21 -14.56 4.14 -7.08
N SER A 22 -14.60 4.99 -6.06
CA SER A 22 -13.84 6.23 -6.04
C SER A 22 -12.35 5.96 -5.91
N ALA A 23 -11.55 6.75 -6.61
CA ALA A 23 -10.10 6.78 -6.46
C ALA A 23 -9.58 8.22 -6.60
N TYR A 24 -8.43 8.49 -6.01
CA TYR A 24 -7.70 9.74 -6.18
C TYR A 24 -6.41 9.48 -6.94
N SER A 25 -6.22 10.16 -8.06
CA SER A 25 -5.03 10.04 -8.89
C SER A 25 -4.25 11.34 -8.93
N ALA A 26 -2.93 11.24 -9.01
CA ALA A 26 -2.04 12.37 -9.28
C ALA A 26 -0.89 11.92 -10.19
N ARG A 27 -0.48 12.80 -11.12
CA ARG A 27 0.68 12.57 -11.98
C ARG A 27 1.38 13.88 -12.34
N PRO A 28 2.67 13.85 -12.73
CA PRO A 28 3.32 15.04 -13.25
C PRO A 28 2.62 15.55 -14.50
N LEU A 29 2.73 16.85 -14.77
CA LEU A 29 2.42 17.40 -16.08
C LEU A 29 3.37 16.84 -17.15
N GLY A 30 2.86 16.69 -18.38
CA GLY A 30 3.64 16.21 -19.50
C GLY A 30 3.15 14.87 -20.05
N ALA A 31 3.78 14.45 -21.13
CA ALA A 31 3.38 13.26 -21.88
C ALA A 31 3.78 11.94 -21.22
N GLY A 32 4.70 11.96 -20.27
CA GLY A 32 5.30 10.74 -19.70
C GLY A 32 6.45 10.21 -20.60
N PRO A 33 6.74 8.90 -20.54
CA PRO A 33 6.04 7.89 -19.74
C PRO A 33 6.43 7.97 -18.27
N PHE A 34 5.47 7.72 -17.37
CA PHE A 34 5.67 7.70 -15.91
C PHE A 34 5.49 6.30 -15.34
N PRO A 35 6.30 5.86 -14.36
CA PRO A 35 6.04 4.65 -13.61
C PRO A 35 4.78 4.82 -12.74
N GLY A 36 4.00 3.75 -12.59
CA GLY A 36 2.76 3.73 -11.83
C GLY A 36 2.97 3.31 -10.37
N VAL A 37 2.24 3.94 -9.44
CA VAL A 37 2.18 3.53 -8.03
C VAL A 37 0.72 3.46 -7.57
N VAL A 38 0.32 2.30 -7.03
CA VAL A 38 -1.00 2.10 -6.42
C VAL A 38 -0.84 2.11 -4.89
N LEU A 39 -1.60 2.96 -4.21
CA LEU A 39 -1.57 3.10 -2.76
C LEU A 39 -2.81 2.42 -2.13
N ILE A 40 -2.59 1.48 -1.23
CA ILE A 40 -3.63 0.80 -0.45
C ILE A 40 -3.73 1.45 0.92
N HIS A 41 -4.92 1.99 1.24
CA HIS A 41 -5.12 2.73 2.47
C HIS A 41 -5.28 1.84 3.71
N HIS A 42 -5.06 2.44 4.87
CA HIS A 42 -5.11 1.79 6.17
C HIS A 42 -6.53 1.68 6.75
N LEU A 43 -6.64 0.95 7.87
CA LEU A 43 -7.91 0.74 8.56
C LEU A 43 -8.64 2.03 8.98
N PRO A 44 -7.97 3.14 9.42
CA PRO A 44 -8.63 4.41 9.67
C PRO A 44 -9.32 5.07 8.48
N GLY A 45 -9.17 4.53 7.28
CA GLY A 45 -9.93 4.94 6.10
C GLY A 45 -9.14 5.68 5.04
N TRP A 46 -9.85 6.04 3.97
CA TRP A 46 -9.31 6.76 2.83
C TRP A 46 -9.22 8.27 3.14
N SER A 47 -8.22 8.62 3.96
CA SER A 47 -8.03 9.96 4.52
C SER A 47 -7.24 10.88 3.59
N GLU A 48 -7.17 12.18 3.95
CA GLU A 48 -6.36 13.18 3.24
C GLU A 48 -4.87 12.78 3.14
N TRP A 49 -4.35 12.03 4.13
CA TRP A 49 -2.97 11.55 4.07
C TRP A 49 -2.68 10.73 2.81
N TYR A 50 -3.63 9.88 2.36
CA TYR A 50 -3.45 9.09 1.13
C TYR A 50 -3.52 9.95 -0.13
N ARG A 51 -4.37 10.97 -0.17
CA ARG A 51 -4.39 11.94 -1.28
C ARG A 51 -3.08 12.71 -1.35
N GLU A 52 -2.56 13.10 -0.20
CA GLU A 52 -1.29 13.80 -0.09
C GLU A 52 -0.10 12.91 -0.46
N ALA A 53 -0.07 11.67 0.02
CA ALA A 53 0.93 10.69 -0.39
C ALA A 53 0.88 10.43 -1.91
N THR A 54 -0.31 10.36 -2.51
CA THR A 54 -0.49 10.25 -3.96
C THR A 54 0.14 11.45 -4.69
N ARG A 55 -0.10 12.68 -4.22
CA ARG A 55 0.54 13.89 -4.77
C ARG A 55 2.06 13.90 -4.53
N ARG A 56 2.53 13.35 -3.41
CA ARG A 56 3.96 13.22 -3.12
C ARG A 56 4.65 12.32 -4.15
N PHE A 57 4.06 11.18 -4.51
CA PHE A 57 4.57 10.35 -5.60
C PHE A 57 4.60 11.11 -6.93
N ALA A 58 3.56 11.87 -7.25
CA ALA A 58 3.54 12.70 -8.46
C ALA A 58 4.66 13.75 -8.47
N HIS A 59 4.93 14.39 -7.32
CA HIS A 59 6.04 15.32 -7.17
C HIS A 59 7.41 14.65 -7.42
N HIS A 60 7.52 13.38 -7.08
CA HIS A 60 8.73 12.58 -7.31
C HIS A 60 8.76 11.89 -8.69
N GLY A 61 7.83 12.20 -9.60
CA GLY A 61 7.86 11.74 -10.99
C GLY A 61 7.13 10.45 -11.29
N TYR A 62 6.28 9.99 -10.39
CA TYR A 62 5.42 8.82 -10.57
C TYR A 62 4.00 9.25 -10.92
N ALA A 63 3.29 8.43 -11.68
CA ALA A 63 1.84 8.49 -11.72
C ALA A 63 1.29 7.63 -10.59
N ALA A 64 0.47 8.18 -9.72
CA ALA A 64 0.01 7.48 -8.53
C ALA A 64 -1.53 7.47 -8.42
N ILE A 65 -2.08 6.43 -7.82
CA ILE A 65 -3.51 6.30 -7.56
C ILE A 65 -3.74 5.65 -6.19
N SER A 66 -4.67 6.21 -5.40
CA SER A 66 -5.19 5.62 -4.18
C SER A 66 -6.67 5.36 -4.35
N HIS A 67 -7.08 4.10 -4.37
CA HIS A 67 -8.48 3.69 -4.47
C HIS A 67 -9.14 3.61 -3.10
N ASN A 68 -10.47 3.82 -3.06
CA ASN A 68 -11.25 3.82 -1.83
C ASN A 68 -11.87 2.44 -1.57
N LEU A 69 -11.23 1.62 -0.76
CA LEU A 69 -11.73 0.30 -0.34
C LEU A 69 -13.09 0.37 0.39
N TYR A 70 -13.42 1.55 0.95
CA TYR A 70 -14.64 1.76 1.73
C TYR A 70 -15.76 2.44 0.94
N HIS A 71 -15.58 2.59 -0.38
CA HIS A 71 -16.58 3.23 -1.26
C HIS A 71 -17.99 2.69 -1.05
N ARG A 72 -18.14 1.36 -0.91
CA ARG A 72 -19.43 0.67 -0.75
C ARG A 72 -20.08 0.89 0.61
N SER A 73 -19.35 1.43 1.59
CA SER A 73 -19.87 1.72 2.93
C SER A 73 -20.50 3.11 3.04
N GLY A 74 -20.52 3.87 1.94
CA GLY A 74 -21.15 5.19 1.84
C GLY A 74 -20.15 6.33 1.86
N GLU A 75 -20.72 7.55 1.77
CA GLU A 75 -19.97 8.81 1.80
C GLU A 75 -19.91 9.38 3.22
N GLY A 76 -18.93 10.24 3.48
CA GLY A 76 -18.80 10.94 4.75
C GLY A 76 -17.35 11.21 5.14
N ASN A 77 -17.16 11.57 6.40
CA ASN A 77 -15.84 11.71 6.98
C ASN A 77 -15.14 10.35 7.00
N ALA A 78 -13.86 10.31 6.61
CA ALA A 78 -13.11 9.06 6.48
C ALA A 78 -13.07 8.23 7.79
N GLU A 79 -13.01 8.89 8.96
CA GLU A 79 -12.95 8.21 10.26
C GLU A 79 -14.32 7.60 10.62
N ASP A 80 -15.44 8.26 10.28
CA ASP A 80 -16.80 7.77 10.53
C ASP A 80 -17.11 6.55 9.64
N VAL A 81 -16.79 6.64 8.34
CA VAL A 81 -16.92 5.53 7.40
C VAL A 81 -16.05 4.36 7.84
N ALA A 82 -14.81 4.61 8.26
CA ALA A 82 -13.92 3.60 8.78
C ALA A 82 -14.45 2.95 10.08
N ALA A 83 -15.10 3.72 10.96
CA ALA A 83 -15.73 3.18 12.18
C ALA A 83 -16.86 2.20 11.82
N LYS A 84 -17.70 2.55 10.85
CA LYS A 84 -18.75 1.67 10.32
C LYS A 84 -18.16 0.38 9.74
N VAL A 85 -17.17 0.49 8.86
CA VAL A 85 -16.51 -0.68 8.24
C VAL A 85 -15.90 -1.61 9.29
N ARG A 86 -15.26 -1.05 10.34
CA ARG A 86 -14.73 -1.87 11.45
C ARG A 86 -15.84 -2.59 12.21
N ALA A 87 -16.95 -1.92 12.49
CA ALA A 87 -18.10 -2.52 13.16
C ALA A 87 -18.74 -3.66 12.33
N GLU A 88 -18.61 -3.62 11.01
CA GLU A 88 -19.09 -4.63 10.07
C GLU A 88 -18.04 -5.75 9.80
N GLY A 89 -16.94 -5.79 10.54
CA GLY A 89 -15.88 -6.82 10.43
C GLY A 89 -14.81 -6.53 9.36
N GLY A 90 -14.72 -5.30 8.87
CA GLY A 90 -13.73 -4.89 7.88
C GLY A 90 -14.14 -5.18 6.43
N VAL A 91 -13.16 -5.11 5.51
CA VAL A 91 -13.34 -5.44 4.08
C VAL A 91 -12.80 -6.83 3.81
N ALA A 92 -13.50 -7.60 3.00
CA ALA A 92 -13.09 -8.95 2.62
C ALA A 92 -11.79 -8.93 1.80
N ASP A 93 -10.90 -9.91 2.03
CA ASP A 93 -9.66 -10.04 1.27
C ASP A 93 -9.90 -10.09 -0.24
N ALA A 94 -10.90 -10.84 -0.69
CA ALA A 94 -11.25 -10.95 -2.11
C ALA A 94 -11.61 -9.58 -2.73
N GLN A 95 -12.40 -8.77 -2.02
CA GLN A 95 -12.76 -7.42 -2.49
C GLN A 95 -11.51 -6.52 -2.57
N VAL A 96 -10.62 -6.58 -1.57
CA VAL A 96 -9.37 -5.79 -1.59
C VAL A 96 -8.50 -6.16 -2.78
N LEU A 97 -8.35 -7.47 -3.05
CA LEU A 97 -7.59 -7.95 -4.20
C LEU A 97 -8.21 -7.46 -5.52
N GLY A 98 -9.53 -7.57 -5.68
CA GLY A 98 -10.24 -7.12 -6.87
C GLY A 98 -10.19 -5.60 -7.07
N ASP A 99 -10.37 -4.81 -6.02
CA ASP A 99 -10.27 -3.34 -6.08
C ASP A 99 -8.85 -2.88 -6.41
N THR A 100 -7.83 -3.56 -5.86
CA THR A 100 -6.42 -3.26 -6.15
C THR A 100 -6.05 -3.63 -7.60
N GLU A 101 -6.51 -4.79 -8.08
CA GLU A 101 -6.34 -5.19 -9.49
C GLU A 101 -6.99 -4.18 -10.44
N GLY A 102 -8.18 -3.68 -10.09
CA GLY A 102 -8.86 -2.62 -10.84
C GLY A 102 -8.01 -1.33 -10.92
N ALA A 103 -7.38 -0.93 -9.83
CA ALA A 103 -6.49 0.23 -9.81
C ALA A 103 -5.21 0.00 -10.64
N VAL A 104 -4.63 -1.19 -10.60
CA VAL A 104 -3.47 -1.58 -11.44
C VAL A 104 -3.86 -1.60 -12.92
N ALA A 105 -5.00 -2.19 -13.26
CA ALA A 105 -5.51 -2.24 -14.64
C ALA A 105 -5.79 -0.83 -15.18
N TRP A 106 -6.41 0.05 -14.37
CA TRP A 106 -6.61 1.44 -14.73
C TRP A 106 -5.28 2.15 -15.02
N MET A 107 -4.28 1.97 -14.15
CA MET A 107 -2.95 2.57 -14.33
C MET A 107 -2.30 2.10 -15.64
N ARG A 108 -2.32 0.80 -15.90
CA ARG A 108 -1.71 0.21 -17.11
C ARG A 108 -2.38 0.66 -18.41
N ALA A 109 -3.68 1.01 -18.36
CA ALA A 109 -4.42 1.50 -19.53
C ALA A 109 -4.10 2.96 -19.89
N GLN A 110 -3.32 3.68 -19.10
CA GLN A 110 -3.08 5.08 -19.34
C GLN A 110 -1.99 5.30 -20.41
N PRO A 111 -2.20 6.21 -21.37
CA PRO A 111 -1.27 6.44 -22.49
C PRO A 111 0.09 7.05 -22.05
N TRP A 112 0.14 7.62 -20.86
CA TRP A 112 1.35 8.20 -20.26
C TRP A 112 2.09 7.25 -19.30
N HIS A 113 1.65 6.00 -19.19
CA HIS A 113 2.25 4.99 -18.30
C HIS A 113 3.44 4.30 -18.97
N ASN A 114 4.51 4.00 -18.21
CA ASN A 114 5.73 3.37 -18.73
C ASN A 114 5.69 1.83 -18.77
N GLY A 115 4.57 1.21 -18.36
CA GLY A 115 4.41 -0.23 -18.29
C GLY A 115 4.79 -0.87 -16.94
N LYS A 116 5.35 -0.10 -15.98
CA LYS A 116 5.81 -0.58 -14.68
C LYS A 116 4.93 -0.09 -13.54
N VAL A 117 4.42 -0.99 -12.70
CA VAL A 117 3.54 -0.67 -11.57
C VAL A 117 4.10 -1.22 -10.27
N GLY A 118 4.21 -0.34 -9.26
CA GLY A 118 4.45 -0.71 -7.87
C GLY A 118 3.18 -0.57 -7.03
N VAL A 119 3.10 -1.36 -5.98
CA VAL A 119 2.04 -1.24 -4.96
C VAL A 119 2.66 -0.91 -3.62
N ILE A 120 2.06 0.01 -2.88
CA ILE A 120 2.47 0.38 -1.52
C ILE A 120 1.26 0.44 -0.61
N GLY A 121 1.38 -0.12 0.58
CA GLY A 121 0.35 -0.03 1.60
C GLY A 121 0.93 0.15 2.98
N SER A 122 0.13 0.70 3.91
CA SER A 122 0.54 0.91 5.30
C SER A 122 -0.48 0.34 6.28
N CYS A 123 -0.04 -0.15 7.43
CA CYS A 123 -0.91 -0.78 8.43
C CYS A 123 -1.68 -1.98 7.81
N SER A 124 -3.01 -2.01 7.90
CA SER A 124 -3.81 -3.01 7.18
C SER A 124 -3.58 -2.98 5.66
N GLY A 125 -3.33 -1.80 5.09
CA GLY A 125 -2.95 -1.68 3.68
C GLY A 125 -1.60 -2.32 3.36
N GLY A 126 -0.66 -2.34 4.30
CA GLY A 126 0.62 -3.07 4.18
C GLY A 126 0.41 -4.58 4.09
N ARG A 127 -0.40 -5.15 5.01
CA ARG A 127 -0.84 -6.55 4.91
C ARG A 127 -1.46 -6.86 3.55
N GLN A 128 -2.32 -5.98 3.09
CA GLN A 128 -3.06 -6.15 1.84
C GLN A 128 -2.15 -6.04 0.61
N ALA A 129 -1.17 -5.13 0.65
CA ALA A 129 -0.17 -4.99 -0.41
C ALA A 129 0.66 -6.28 -0.57
N PHE A 130 1.12 -6.85 0.55
CA PHE A 130 1.83 -8.13 0.55
C PHE A 130 0.94 -9.28 0.06
N LEU A 131 -0.29 -9.40 0.58
CA LEU A 131 -1.23 -10.42 0.13
C LEU A 131 -1.53 -10.29 -1.37
N TYR A 132 -1.73 -9.07 -1.89
CA TYR A 132 -1.93 -8.82 -3.30
C TYR A 132 -0.71 -9.24 -4.13
N ALA A 133 0.50 -8.87 -3.71
CA ALA A 133 1.73 -9.25 -4.41
C ALA A 133 1.95 -10.76 -4.49
N CYS A 134 1.46 -11.51 -3.50
CA CYS A 134 1.49 -12.97 -3.49
C CYS A 134 0.39 -13.60 -4.38
N ASN A 135 -0.62 -12.85 -4.80
CA ASN A 135 -1.77 -13.34 -5.59
C ASN A 135 -1.78 -12.81 -7.03
N THR A 136 -0.78 -12.06 -7.45
CA THR A 136 -0.74 -11.45 -8.78
C THR A 136 0.65 -11.54 -9.41
N ASN A 137 0.69 -11.48 -10.74
CA ASN A 137 1.90 -11.23 -11.52
C ASN A 137 1.81 -9.87 -12.26
N SER A 138 0.85 -9.03 -11.87
CA SER A 138 0.56 -7.75 -12.55
C SER A 138 1.36 -6.57 -12.00
N ILE A 139 2.31 -6.79 -11.09
CA ILE A 139 3.11 -5.70 -10.51
C ILE A 139 4.61 -6.01 -10.54
N ASP A 140 5.41 -4.96 -10.52
CA ASP A 140 6.86 -5.03 -10.66
C ASP A 140 7.61 -4.81 -9.33
N ALA A 141 6.93 -4.30 -8.30
CA ALA A 141 7.49 -4.08 -6.96
C ALA A 141 6.38 -3.91 -5.92
N VAL A 142 6.63 -4.30 -4.68
CA VAL A 142 5.71 -4.07 -3.55
C VAL A 142 6.42 -3.44 -2.37
N ILE A 143 5.75 -2.50 -1.68
CA ILE A 143 6.22 -1.92 -0.43
C ILE A 143 5.20 -2.14 0.67
N GLU A 144 5.65 -2.74 1.75
CA GLU A 144 4.90 -2.94 2.98
C GLU A 144 5.40 -2.00 4.08
N LEU A 145 4.54 -1.09 4.50
CA LEU A 145 4.81 -0.20 5.63
C LEU A 145 4.09 -0.74 6.86
N TRP A 146 4.83 -1.28 7.84
CA TRP A 146 4.32 -1.85 9.10
C TRP A 146 2.99 -2.62 8.94
N GLY A 147 2.93 -3.57 8.02
CA GLY A 147 1.76 -4.39 7.74
C GLY A 147 1.39 -5.27 8.94
N GLY A 148 0.33 -4.90 9.65
CA GLY A 148 -0.18 -5.72 10.75
C GLY A 148 -0.93 -6.95 10.24
N ARG A 149 -0.85 -8.07 10.97
CA ARG A 149 -1.56 -9.32 10.66
C ARG A 149 -1.10 -10.05 9.39
N VAL A 150 0.13 -9.79 8.93
CA VAL A 150 0.80 -10.68 7.97
C VAL A 150 1.05 -12.04 8.63
N VAL A 151 1.46 -12.00 9.91
CA VAL A 151 1.54 -13.16 10.82
C VAL A 151 0.39 -13.08 11.81
N GLN A 152 -0.49 -14.08 11.84
CA GLN A 152 -1.66 -14.08 12.70
C GLN A 152 -2.13 -15.50 13.00
N ALA A 153 -2.39 -15.81 14.29
CA ALA A 153 -2.97 -17.08 14.69
C ALA A 153 -4.37 -17.27 14.08
N GLU A 154 -4.76 -18.52 13.84
CA GLU A 154 -6.02 -18.85 13.15
C GLU A 154 -7.24 -18.34 13.93
N GLU A 155 -7.22 -18.47 15.25
CA GLU A 155 -8.27 -18.03 16.16
C GLU A 155 -8.51 -16.50 16.16
N ASP A 156 -7.50 -15.72 15.75
CA ASP A 156 -7.56 -14.26 15.74
C ASP A 156 -7.97 -13.69 14.37
N ARG A 157 -8.20 -14.55 13.36
CA ARG A 157 -8.52 -14.12 11.99
C ARG A 157 -9.97 -13.67 11.88
N PRO A 158 -10.25 -12.45 11.41
CA PRO A 158 -11.63 -12.05 11.13
C PRO A 158 -12.26 -12.91 10.02
N GLU A 159 -13.57 -13.13 10.09
CA GLU A 159 -14.31 -13.90 9.09
C GLU A 159 -14.07 -13.41 7.64
N LYS A 160 -14.04 -12.09 7.43
CA LYS A 160 -13.79 -11.48 6.12
C LYS A 160 -12.31 -11.53 5.67
N GLN A 161 -11.40 -11.85 6.59
CA GLN A 161 -9.95 -11.92 6.34
C GLN A 161 -9.39 -13.25 6.90
N PRO A 162 -9.82 -14.39 6.36
CA PRO A 162 -9.54 -15.70 6.93
C PRO A 162 -8.13 -16.19 6.67
N VAL A 163 -7.39 -15.54 5.76
CA VAL A 163 -6.07 -16.02 5.37
C VAL A 163 -4.95 -15.32 6.15
N GLN A 164 -3.89 -16.05 6.42
CA GLN A 164 -2.62 -15.50 6.88
C GLN A 164 -1.74 -15.21 5.64
N PRO A 165 -1.44 -13.94 5.31
CA PRO A 165 -0.62 -13.64 4.14
C PRO A 165 0.73 -14.33 4.10
N LEU A 166 1.33 -14.59 5.26
CA LEU A 166 2.59 -15.34 5.40
C LEU A 166 2.57 -16.68 4.65
N ASP A 167 1.45 -17.40 4.65
CA ASP A 167 1.31 -18.72 4.02
C ASP A 167 1.46 -18.67 2.49
N PHE A 168 1.32 -17.49 1.91
CA PHE A 168 1.45 -17.23 0.46
C PHE A 168 2.82 -16.67 0.06
N THR A 169 3.77 -16.55 0.99
CA THR A 169 5.11 -15.99 0.71
C THR A 169 5.81 -16.68 -0.47
N LYS A 170 5.61 -17.99 -0.66
CA LYS A 170 6.16 -18.75 -1.79
C LYS A 170 5.73 -18.21 -3.16
N ASP A 171 4.57 -17.57 -3.22
CA ASP A 171 3.94 -17.06 -4.46
C ASP A 171 4.26 -15.58 -4.70
N LEU A 172 5.01 -14.90 -3.80
CA LEU A 172 5.45 -13.52 -4.01
C LEU A 172 6.20 -13.39 -5.34
N SER A 173 5.69 -12.58 -6.24
CA SER A 173 6.09 -12.52 -7.65
C SER A 173 7.07 -11.40 -8.00
N CYS A 174 7.30 -10.44 -7.08
CA CYS A 174 8.11 -9.25 -7.34
C CYS A 174 9.01 -8.92 -6.14
N PRO A 175 10.04 -8.07 -6.32
CA PRO A 175 10.84 -7.54 -5.21
C PRO A 175 9.99 -6.80 -4.18
N MET A 176 10.36 -6.91 -2.91
CA MET A 176 9.64 -6.36 -1.77
C MET A 176 10.53 -5.46 -0.90
N LEU A 177 10.01 -4.30 -0.51
CA LEU A 177 10.57 -3.48 0.57
C LEU A 177 9.62 -3.52 1.77
N GLY A 178 10.15 -3.79 2.97
CA GLY A 178 9.43 -3.70 4.24
C GLY A 178 10.04 -2.65 5.17
N LEU A 179 9.21 -1.76 5.73
CA LEU A 179 9.64 -0.78 6.72
C LEU A 179 8.85 -0.96 8.01
N PHE A 180 9.54 -1.20 9.13
CA PHE A 180 8.93 -1.55 10.41
C PHE A 180 9.55 -0.77 11.57
N GLY A 181 8.73 -0.43 12.57
CA GLY A 181 9.19 0.13 13.83
C GLY A 181 9.44 -0.96 14.87
N ASN A 182 10.55 -0.89 15.61
CA ASN A 182 10.86 -1.86 16.67
C ASN A 182 9.99 -1.68 17.93
N ASP A 183 9.33 -0.53 18.10
CA ASP A 183 8.40 -0.25 19.19
C ASP A 183 6.93 -0.54 18.79
N ASP A 184 6.70 -1.13 17.61
CA ASP A 184 5.36 -1.52 17.16
C ASP A 184 4.91 -2.81 17.89
N ARG A 185 3.61 -2.91 18.15
CA ARG A 185 2.97 -4.08 18.75
C ARG A 185 2.29 -4.98 17.72
N ALA A 186 2.01 -4.44 16.52
CA ALA A 186 1.34 -5.17 15.44
C ALA A 186 1.66 -4.56 14.06
N PRO A 187 2.72 -5.02 13.38
CA PRO A 187 3.51 -6.21 13.71
C PRO A 187 4.52 -5.98 14.84
N SER A 188 4.63 -6.93 15.75
CA SER A 188 5.73 -6.91 16.72
C SER A 188 7.06 -7.28 16.03
N PRO A 189 8.24 -6.97 16.67
CA PRO A 189 9.53 -7.41 16.15
C PRO A 189 9.60 -8.90 15.84
N GLU A 190 9.00 -9.74 16.70
CA GLU A 190 8.96 -11.20 16.52
C GLU A 190 8.11 -11.61 15.30
N GLN A 191 7.01 -10.90 15.03
CA GLN A 191 6.20 -11.15 13.84
C GLN A 191 6.96 -10.75 12.57
N VAL A 192 7.74 -9.67 12.62
CA VAL A 192 8.62 -9.25 11.51
C VAL A 192 9.74 -10.28 11.29
N ASP A 193 10.31 -10.87 12.37
CA ASP A 193 11.30 -11.96 12.27
C ASP A 193 10.72 -13.19 11.57
N LEU A 194 9.49 -13.58 11.91
CA LEU A 194 8.80 -14.70 11.24
C LEU A 194 8.54 -14.41 9.75
N HIS A 195 8.12 -13.19 9.43
CA HIS A 195 7.91 -12.78 8.05
C HIS A 195 9.23 -12.82 7.25
N GLU A 196 10.28 -12.26 7.80
CA GLU A 196 11.61 -12.29 7.16
C GLU A 196 12.13 -13.72 7.00
N ALA A 197 11.93 -14.59 7.99
CA ALA A 197 12.33 -15.99 7.92
C ALA A 197 11.63 -16.74 6.77
N GLU A 198 10.35 -16.47 6.54
CA GLU A 198 9.59 -17.11 5.46
C GLU A 198 10.03 -16.60 4.07
N LEU A 199 10.33 -15.30 3.94
CA LEU A 199 10.92 -14.73 2.71
C LEU A 199 12.28 -15.37 2.40
N LYS A 200 13.16 -15.53 3.39
CA LYS A 200 14.44 -16.23 3.27
C LYS A 200 14.28 -17.69 2.86
N LYS A 201 13.39 -18.42 3.50
CA LYS A 201 13.07 -19.82 3.20
C LYS A 201 12.68 -20.04 1.74
N HIS A 202 11.94 -19.08 1.17
CA HIS A 202 11.48 -19.14 -0.23
C HIS A 202 12.39 -18.39 -1.20
N ASN A 203 13.58 -17.94 -0.78
CA ASN A 203 14.55 -17.20 -1.60
C ASN A 203 13.94 -16.00 -2.34
N LYS A 204 13.12 -15.22 -1.66
CA LYS A 204 12.47 -14.02 -2.22
C LYS A 204 13.46 -12.86 -2.26
N ASP A 205 13.30 -11.99 -3.28
CA ASP A 205 14.04 -10.72 -3.34
C ASP A 205 13.32 -9.70 -2.44
N TYR A 206 13.95 -9.35 -1.32
CA TYR A 206 13.37 -8.43 -0.35
C TYR A 206 14.44 -7.59 0.36
N GLU A 207 13.99 -6.45 0.90
CA GLU A 207 14.78 -5.53 1.70
C GLU A 207 13.92 -5.09 2.90
N PHE A 208 14.35 -5.42 4.14
CA PHE A 208 13.67 -4.99 5.37
C PHE A 208 14.52 -4.00 6.14
N HIS A 209 13.89 -2.91 6.57
CA HIS A 209 14.47 -1.93 7.48
C HIS A 209 13.64 -1.83 8.75
N ARG A 210 14.33 -1.74 9.88
CA ARG A 210 13.75 -1.63 11.21
C ARG A 210 14.25 -0.37 11.89
N TYR A 211 13.36 0.32 12.56
CA TYR A 211 13.62 1.60 13.17
C TYR A 211 13.41 1.54 14.68
N ASP A 212 14.48 1.74 15.45
CA ASP A 212 14.41 1.89 16.89
C ASP A 212 13.71 3.20 17.26
N GLY A 213 12.91 3.18 18.33
CA GLY A 213 12.15 4.34 18.77
C GLY A 213 10.94 4.69 17.90
N ALA A 214 10.65 3.89 16.88
CA ALA A 214 9.48 4.05 16.02
C ALA A 214 8.45 2.96 16.31
N GLY A 215 7.19 3.35 16.45
CA GLY A 215 6.05 2.46 16.60
C GLY A 215 5.16 2.46 15.37
N HIS A 216 3.94 1.94 15.52
CA HIS A 216 2.96 1.85 14.44
C HIS A 216 2.61 3.22 13.84
N GLY A 217 2.72 3.37 12.53
CA GLY A 217 2.30 4.59 11.85
C GLY A 217 3.28 5.77 11.91
N PHE A 218 4.54 5.52 12.14
CA PHE A 218 5.56 6.55 12.32
C PHE A 218 5.77 7.51 11.13
N PHE A 219 5.14 7.27 9.97
CA PHE A 219 5.11 8.21 8.83
C PHE A 219 3.98 9.25 8.92
N TYR A 220 2.99 9.04 9.80
CA TYR A 220 1.80 9.91 9.83
C TYR A 220 2.07 11.24 10.54
N TYR A 221 2.65 12.22 9.83
CA TYR A 221 3.10 13.52 10.36
C TYR A 221 2.00 14.31 11.11
N HIS A 222 0.72 14.00 10.88
CA HIS A 222 -0.44 14.62 11.53
C HIS A 222 -0.91 13.85 12.78
N ARG A 223 -0.17 12.84 13.23
CA ARG A 223 -0.49 11.98 14.37
C ARG A 223 0.65 11.99 15.41
N PRO A 224 0.34 11.75 16.70
CA PRO A 224 1.35 11.77 17.77
C PRO A 224 2.48 10.75 17.63
N MET A 225 2.27 9.66 16.86
CA MET A 225 3.27 8.62 16.64
C MET A 225 4.32 8.98 15.56
N TYR A 226 4.26 10.16 14.99
CA TYR A 226 5.19 10.60 13.95
C TYR A 226 6.63 10.68 14.46
N CYS A 227 7.53 9.96 13.81
CA CYS A 227 8.97 9.97 14.07
C CYS A 227 9.68 10.60 12.87
N VAL A 228 10.13 11.85 13.01
CA VAL A 228 10.62 12.68 11.89
C VAL A 228 11.79 12.02 11.15
N GLU A 229 12.85 11.64 11.89
CA GLU A 229 14.07 11.08 11.30
C GLU A 229 13.80 9.76 10.59
N GLN A 230 13.08 8.85 11.25
CA GLN A 230 12.74 7.54 10.71
C GLN A 230 11.79 7.65 9.49
N ALA A 231 10.86 8.61 9.52
CA ALA A 231 9.96 8.85 8.40
C ALA A 231 10.68 9.44 7.18
N LEU A 232 11.63 10.35 7.38
CA LEU A 232 12.42 10.91 6.28
C LEU A 232 13.30 9.84 5.63
N ASP A 233 14.06 9.09 6.43
CA ASP A 233 14.86 7.96 5.94
C ASP A 233 14.01 6.90 5.23
N GLY A 234 12.84 6.59 5.80
CA GLY A 234 11.90 5.65 5.18
C GLY A 234 11.37 6.11 3.82
N TRP A 235 11.03 7.40 3.67
CA TRP A 235 10.64 7.94 2.36
C TRP A 235 11.77 7.91 1.35
N GLU A 236 13.02 8.17 1.75
CA GLU A 236 14.19 8.02 0.87
C GLU A 236 14.32 6.58 0.35
N LYS A 237 14.15 5.58 1.24
CA LYS A 237 14.14 4.17 0.87
C LYS A 237 12.99 3.80 -0.07
N VAL A 238 11.78 4.29 0.20
CA VAL A 238 10.61 4.09 -0.67
C VAL A 238 10.91 4.57 -2.09
N PHE A 239 11.42 5.79 -2.24
CA PHE A 239 11.72 6.34 -3.57
C PHE A 239 12.92 5.67 -4.23
N ALA A 240 13.96 5.32 -3.49
CA ALA A 240 15.12 4.60 -4.01
C ALA A 240 14.71 3.20 -4.54
N PHE A 241 13.89 2.48 -3.78
CA PHE A 241 13.40 1.16 -4.16
C PHE A 241 12.51 1.22 -5.42
N PHE A 242 11.53 2.11 -5.47
CA PHE A 242 10.71 2.26 -6.66
C PHE A 242 11.49 2.78 -7.87
N HIS A 243 12.47 3.66 -7.68
CA HIS A 243 13.34 4.08 -8.76
C HIS A 243 14.12 2.89 -9.36
N LYS A 244 14.65 2.02 -8.51
CA LYS A 244 15.39 0.82 -8.94
C LYS A 244 14.52 -0.15 -9.73
N HIS A 245 13.27 -0.38 -9.33
CA HIS A 245 12.44 -1.45 -9.89
C HIS A 245 11.42 -0.98 -10.94
N LEU A 246 10.98 0.27 -10.90
CA LEU A 246 9.99 0.80 -11.83
C LEU A 246 10.62 1.68 -12.92
N GLY A 247 11.85 2.08 -12.73
CA GLY A 247 12.54 3.03 -13.60
C GLY A 247 12.01 4.46 -13.43
N LYS A 248 12.79 5.40 -13.91
CA LYS A 248 12.42 6.82 -13.95
C LYS A 248 12.93 7.44 -15.24
#